data_75590db5728909d0034f3615538103e9
#
_entry.id   75590db5728909d0034f3615538103e9
#
_cell.length_a   1.000
_cell.length_b   1.000
_cell.length_c   1.000
_cell.angle_alpha   90.00
_cell.angle_beta   90.00
_cell.angle_gamma   90.00
#
_symmetry.space_group_name_H-M   'P 1'
#
loop_
_entity.id
_entity.type
_entity.pdbx_description
1 polymer ?
#
loop_
_entity_poly.entity_id
_entity_poly.type
_entity_poly.pdbx_seq_one_letter_code
_entity_poly.pdbx_strand_id
1 'polypeptide(L)'
;MKIWEDEVQVGAEGNGKEHEQYGGGDDYEIEAEPWWRDPATIPPREFLYGRHLIRKDISATIGAGGRVKTTYCLFEAIEMVTARNLTTGKALPHEPLRVVYLNAEEDQDELDRKVAAICKRYRVTEADLGGRLVVKSVRDRPLRLAILNGYYSVS
;
A
#
# COMPACT_ATOMS: atom_id res chain seq x y z
N MET A 1 -24.63 9.97 -32.05
CA MET A 1 -25.41 10.17 -30.83
C MET A 1 -24.59 11.10 -29.94
N LYS A 2 -24.88 12.40 -29.96
CA LYS A 2 -24.16 13.44 -29.18
C LYS A 2 -24.68 13.40 -27.74
N ILE A 3 -23.80 13.21 -26.75
CA ILE A 3 -24.16 13.09 -25.33
C ILE A 3 -23.44 14.17 -24.45
N TRP A 4 -22.88 15.21 -25.03
CA TRP A 4 -22.13 16.23 -24.28
C TRP A 4 -22.55 17.65 -24.68
N GLU A 5 -23.81 18.02 -24.43
CA GLU A 5 -24.23 19.41 -24.42
C GLU A 5 -25.21 19.60 -23.25
N ASP A 6 -24.67 19.63 -22.01
CA ASP A 6 -25.35 20.30 -20.90
C ASP A 6 -24.27 20.96 -20.04
N GLU A 7 -24.20 22.28 -20.13
CA GLU A 7 -23.44 23.13 -19.25
C GLU A 7 -23.99 22.99 -17.82
N VAL A 8 -23.21 22.34 -16.94
CA VAL A 8 -23.48 22.38 -15.51
C VAL A 8 -22.96 23.70 -14.97
N GLN A 9 -23.83 24.69 -14.91
CA GLN A 9 -23.59 25.89 -14.10
C GLN A 9 -23.75 25.55 -12.63
N VAL A 10 -22.63 25.40 -11.91
CA VAL A 10 -22.62 25.35 -10.45
C VAL A 10 -22.65 26.78 -9.94
N GLY A 11 -23.83 27.27 -9.55
CA GLY A 11 -23.99 28.52 -8.84
C GLY A 11 -23.38 28.41 -7.44
N ALA A 12 -22.30 29.10 -7.18
CA ALA A 12 -21.76 29.32 -5.85
C ALA A 12 -22.39 30.57 -5.26
N GLU A 13 -23.40 30.44 -4.39
CA GLU A 13 -23.77 31.49 -3.46
C GLU A 13 -22.88 31.36 -2.20
N GLY A 14 -22.18 32.46 -1.91
CA GLY A 14 -21.14 32.53 -0.94
C GLY A 14 -21.58 32.54 0.51
N ASN A 15 -20.70 32.04 1.35
CA ASN A 15 -20.56 32.52 2.71
C ASN A 15 -19.06 32.75 2.95
N GLY A 16 -18.71 34.04 3.10
CA GLY A 16 -17.32 34.49 3.26
C GLY A 16 -16.67 33.90 4.49
N LYS A 17 -15.74 32.98 4.23
CA LYS A 17 -14.58 32.72 5.09
C LYS A 17 -13.37 32.83 4.17
N GLU A 18 -12.44 33.70 4.57
CA GLU A 18 -11.16 33.88 3.91
C GLU A 18 -10.52 32.51 3.70
N HIS A 19 -10.49 32.06 2.45
CA HIS A 19 -9.67 30.94 2.06
C HIS A 19 -8.22 31.44 2.08
N GLU A 20 -7.45 30.97 3.05
CA GLU A 20 -6.00 31.05 3.00
C GLU A 20 -5.53 30.53 1.65
N GLN A 21 -4.87 31.41 0.93
CA GLN A 21 -4.32 31.17 -0.39
C GLN A 21 -3.24 30.09 -0.25
N TYR A 22 -3.56 28.86 -0.68
CA TYR A 22 -2.56 27.80 -0.85
C TYR A 22 -1.57 28.27 -1.91
N GLY A 23 -0.40 28.70 -1.45
CA GLY A 23 0.66 29.21 -2.30
C GLY A 23 1.22 28.14 -3.22
N GLY A 24 1.30 28.47 -4.51
CA GLY A 24 2.29 27.95 -5.43
C GLY A 24 2.20 26.48 -5.78
N GLY A 25 1.08 26.04 -6.33
CA GLY A 25 1.11 24.94 -7.27
C GLY A 25 1.38 25.53 -8.65
N ASP A 26 2.35 25.03 -9.37
CA ASP A 26 2.48 25.30 -10.80
C ASP A 26 1.11 25.01 -11.42
N ASP A 27 0.56 25.97 -12.16
CA ASP A 27 -0.69 25.79 -12.91
C ASP A 27 -0.44 24.70 -13.97
N TYR A 28 -0.82 23.45 -13.64
CA TYR A 28 -0.76 22.37 -14.62
C TYR A 28 -1.95 22.52 -15.54
N GLU A 29 -1.69 23.03 -16.73
CA GLU A 29 -2.68 22.98 -17.80
C GLU A 29 -2.81 21.53 -18.27
N ILE A 30 -3.98 20.94 -18.04
CA ILE A 30 -4.28 19.58 -18.50
C ILE A 30 -4.73 19.67 -19.94
N GLU A 31 -3.84 19.37 -20.88
CA GLU A 31 -4.20 19.19 -22.29
C GLU A 31 -5.05 17.93 -22.43
N ALA A 32 -6.35 18.10 -22.65
CA ALA A 32 -7.30 17.01 -22.85
C ALA A 32 -7.33 16.59 -24.32
N GLU A 33 -6.47 15.69 -24.71
CA GLU A 33 -6.52 15.07 -26.05
C GLU A 33 -7.34 13.78 -26.04
N PRO A 34 -8.01 13.43 -27.16
CA PRO A 34 -8.70 12.16 -27.31
C PRO A 34 -7.72 10.99 -27.10
N TRP A 35 -8.01 10.13 -26.12
CA TRP A 35 -7.15 9.00 -25.84
C TRP A 35 -7.17 7.95 -26.94
N TRP A 36 -6.04 7.67 -27.52
CA TRP A 36 -5.78 6.48 -28.32
C TRP A 36 -4.36 5.97 -28.11
N ARG A 37 -4.24 4.74 -27.67
CA ARG A 37 -2.96 4.02 -27.60
C ARG A 37 -3.17 2.59 -28.05
N ASP A 38 -2.28 2.08 -28.90
CA ASP A 38 -2.31 0.68 -29.32
C ASP A 38 -2.21 -0.23 -28.06
N PRO A 39 -3.23 -1.06 -27.80
CA PRO A 39 -3.23 -1.96 -26.65
C PRO A 39 -2.01 -2.89 -26.59
N ALA A 40 -1.44 -3.27 -27.73
CA ALA A 40 -0.25 -4.11 -27.80
C ALA A 40 1.02 -3.43 -27.24
N THR A 41 1.03 -2.09 -27.18
CA THR A 41 2.16 -1.31 -26.65
C THR A 41 2.04 -1.05 -25.14
N ILE A 42 0.92 -1.39 -24.51
CA ILE A 42 0.71 -1.18 -23.08
C ILE A 42 1.41 -2.30 -22.32
N PRO A 43 2.42 -2.00 -21.48
CA PRO A 43 3.11 -3.02 -20.73
C PRO A 43 2.17 -3.71 -19.72
N PRO A 44 2.31 -5.02 -19.51
CA PRO A 44 1.52 -5.73 -18.50
C PRO A 44 1.84 -5.20 -17.09
N ARG A 45 0.86 -5.33 -16.19
CA ARG A 45 1.07 -5.00 -14.77
C ARG A 45 2.07 -5.97 -14.15
N GLU A 46 2.99 -5.44 -13.38
CA GLU A 46 3.96 -6.23 -12.62
C GLU A 46 3.38 -6.60 -11.25
N PHE A 47 2.81 -7.80 -11.15
CA PHE A 47 2.29 -8.32 -9.89
C PHE A 47 3.44 -8.78 -8.99
N LEU A 48 3.49 -8.24 -7.77
CA LEU A 48 4.46 -8.64 -6.75
C LEU A 48 3.99 -9.87 -5.98
N TYR A 49 2.67 -9.95 -5.71
CA TYR A 49 2.08 -11.06 -4.98
C TYR A 49 0.59 -11.16 -5.30
N GLY A 50 0.12 -12.39 -5.56
CA GLY A 50 -1.28 -12.63 -5.93
C GLY A 50 -1.72 -11.79 -7.13
N ARG A 51 -2.92 -11.21 -7.03
CA ARG A 51 -3.48 -10.25 -8.00
C ARG A 51 -3.79 -8.90 -7.39
N HIS A 52 -3.33 -8.64 -6.18
CA HIS A 52 -3.68 -7.44 -5.41
C HIS A 52 -2.47 -6.58 -5.05
N LEU A 53 -1.26 -7.12 -5.00
CA LEU A 53 -0.05 -6.32 -4.81
C LEU A 53 0.64 -6.11 -6.17
N ILE A 54 0.62 -4.87 -6.62
CA ILE A 54 1.18 -4.46 -7.92
C ILE A 54 2.32 -3.49 -7.64
N ARG A 55 3.43 -3.62 -8.39
CA ARG A 55 4.57 -2.71 -8.24
C ARG A 55 4.17 -1.27 -8.54
N LYS A 56 4.57 -0.33 -7.68
CA LYS A 56 4.29 1.11 -7.74
C LYS A 56 2.84 1.50 -7.50
N ASP A 57 1.96 0.55 -7.17
CA ASP A 57 0.58 0.83 -6.81
C ASP A 57 0.35 0.66 -5.30
N ILE A 58 -0.72 1.29 -4.81
CA ILE A 58 -1.19 1.13 -3.44
C ILE A 58 -2.34 0.12 -3.44
N SER A 59 -2.26 -0.86 -2.54
CA SER A 59 -3.33 -1.81 -2.27
C SER A 59 -3.85 -1.64 -0.85
N ALA A 60 -5.14 -1.85 -0.62
CA ALA A 60 -5.75 -1.76 0.69
C ALA A 60 -6.50 -3.05 1.05
N THR A 61 -6.25 -3.57 2.25
CA THR A 61 -7.00 -4.67 2.84
C THR A 61 -7.92 -4.12 3.93
N ILE A 62 -9.23 -4.21 3.70
CA ILE A 62 -10.26 -3.66 4.58
C ILE A 62 -10.99 -4.81 5.28
N GLY A 63 -11.29 -4.65 6.57
CA GLY A 63 -12.05 -5.62 7.34
C GLY A 63 -12.34 -5.12 8.76
N ALA A 64 -13.29 -5.76 9.44
CA ALA A 64 -13.65 -5.42 10.81
C ALA A 64 -12.45 -5.47 11.75
N GLY A 65 -12.42 -4.62 12.77
CA GLY A 65 -11.41 -4.62 13.83
C GLY A 65 -11.36 -5.94 14.59
N GLY A 66 -10.20 -6.28 15.15
CA GLY A 66 -10.00 -7.52 15.93
C GLY A 66 -10.06 -8.83 15.13
N ARG A 67 -10.10 -8.76 13.81
CA ARG A 67 -10.20 -9.93 12.92
C ARG A 67 -8.91 -10.06 12.11
N VAL A 68 -8.16 -11.10 12.36
CA VAL A 68 -7.00 -11.68 11.62
C VAL A 68 -6.26 -10.85 10.54
N LYS A 69 -6.56 -9.56 10.30
CA LYS A 69 -5.88 -8.74 9.27
C LYS A 69 -4.36 -8.73 9.44
N THR A 70 -3.89 -8.43 10.65
CA THR A 70 -2.45 -8.40 10.97
C THR A 70 -1.81 -9.74 10.67
N THR A 71 -2.42 -10.85 11.14
CA THR A 71 -1.90 -12.21 10.91
C THR A 71 -1.90 -12.55 9.42
N TYR A 72 -2.94 -12.15 8.69
CA TYR A 72 -3.02 -12.36 7.25
C TYR A 72 -1.92 -11.60 6.50
N CYS A 73 -1.73 -10.30 6.80
CA CYS A 73 -0.68 -9.51 6.16
C CYS A 73 0.73 -10.03 6.50
N LEU A 74 0.96 -10.48 7.74
CA LEU A 74 2.24 -11.11 8.13
C LEU A 74 2.45 -12.44 7.41
N PHE A 75 1.39 -13.23 7.20
CA PHE A 75 1.45 -14.46 6.42
C PHE A 75 1.88 -14.19 4.98
N GLU A 76 1.22 -13.22 4.31
CA GLU A 76 1.59 -12.81 2.95
C GLU A 76 3.04 -12.25 2.90
N ALA A 77 3.43 -11.46 3.89
CA ALA A 77 4.80 -10.94 4.01
C ALA A 77 5.83 -12.09 4.05
N ILE A 78 5.55 -13.15 4.82
CA ILE A 78 6.44 -14.31 4.91
C ILE A 78 6.45 -15.10 3.60
N GLU A 79 5.31 -15.27 2.93
CA GLU A 79 5.27 -15.89 1.59
C GLU A 79 6.11 -15.09 0.58
N MET A 80 5.99 -13.76 0.58
CA MET A 80 6.77 -12.89 -0.31
C MET A 80 8.28 -12.98 -0.07
N VAL A 81 8.74 -12.97 1.19
CA VAL A 81 10.17 -13.01 1.49
C VAL A 81 10.79 -14.38 1.28
N THR A 82 9.98 -15.43 1.33
CA THR A 82 10.42 -16.82 1.09
C THR A 82 10.22 -17.27 -0.35
N ALA A 83 9.51 -16.49 -1.17
CA ALA A 83 9.02 -16.87 -2.50
C ALA A 83 8.34 -18.24 -2.52
N ARG A 84 7.63 -18.59 -1.44
CA ARG A 84 7.01 -19.91 -1.25
C ARG A 84 5.58 -19.73 -0.75
N ASN A 85 4.65 -20.40 -1.40
CA ASN A 85 3.31 -20.55 -0.84
C ASN A 85 3.37 -21.47 0.39
N LEU A 86 3.12 -20.92 1.56
CA LEU A 86 3.29 -21.63 2.84
C LEU A 86 2.29 -22.80 3.00
N THR A 87 1.12 -22.67 2.42
CA THR A 87 0.07 -23.70 2.51
C THR A 87 0.40 -24.91 1.65
N THR A 88 0.89 -24.70 0.43
CA THR A 88 1.14 -25.78 -0.54
C THR A 88 2.61 -26.18 -0.64
N GLY A 89 3.52 -25.37 -0.11
CA GLY A 89 4.96 -25.54 -0.24
C GLY A 89 5.54 -25.23 -1.63
N LYS A 90 4.68 -24.83 -2.59
CA LYS A 90 5.12 -24.54 -3.97
C LYS A 90 5.85 -23.18 -4.05
N ALA A 91 6.82 -23.09 -4.95
CA ALA A 91 7.46 -21.81 -5.27
C ALA A 91 6.44 -20.83 -5.85
N LEU A 92 6.59 -19.56 -5.50
CA LEU A 92 5.86 -18.44 -6.10
C LEU A 92 6.56 -17.96 -7.38
N PRO A 93 5.86 -17.32 -8.32
CA PRO A 93 6.41 -16.92 -9.61
C PRO A 93 7.27 -15.64 -9.53
N HIS A 94 7.97 -15.43 -8.42
CA HIS A 94 8.85 -14.28 -8.21
C HIS A 94 10.03 -14.71 -7.31
N GLU A 95 11.12 -13.97 -7.39
CA GLU A 95 12.25 -14.10 -6.48
C GLU A 95 11.87 -13.61 -5.07
N PRO A 96 12.60 -14.06 -4.01
CA PRO A 96 12.37 -13.59 -2.66
C PRO A 96 12.41 -12.05 -2.54
N LEU A 97 11.33 -11.46 -2.08
CA LEU A 97 11.17 -10.01 -1.94
C LEU A 97 11.69 -9.53 -0.58
N ARG A 98 11.99 -8.22 -0.48
CA ARG A 98 12.21 -7.54 0.80
C ARG A 98 10.91 -6.88 1.22
N VAL A 99 10.47 -7.16 2.45
CA VAL A 99 9.23 -6.63 3.00
C VAL A 99 9.48 -5.91 4.31
N VAL A 100 8.96 -4.69 4.42
CA VAL A 100 8.88 -3.94 5.68
C VAL A 100 7.42 -3.89 6.10
N TYR A 101 7.11 -4.47 7.24
CA TYR A 101 5.78 -4.46 7.85
C TYR A 101 5.78 -3.52 9.06
N LEU A 102 4.97 -2.49 9.01
CA LEU A 102 4.80 -1.51 10.08
C LEU A 102 3.38 -1.61 10.65
N ASN A 103 3.25 -1.64 11.96
CA ASN A 103 1.97 -1.76 12.65
C ASN A 103 1.86 -0.71 13.76
N ALA A 104 0.75 0.06 13.75
CA ALA A 104 0.49 1.11 14.72
C ALA A 104 -0.50 0.69 15.83
N GLU A 105 -1.06 -0.53 15.76
CA GLU A 105 -2.08 -1.00 16.69
C GLU A 105 -1.50 -1.92 17.78
N GLU A 106 -0.58 -2.81 17.40
CA GLU A 106 -0.04 -3.85 18.26
C GLU A 106 1.38 -3.52 18.74
N ASP A 107 1.75 -4.00 19.93
CA ASP A 107 3.13 -3.91 20.40
C ASP A 107 4.07 -4.88 19.67
N GLN A 108 5.37 -4.71 19.86
CA GLN A 108 6.38 -5.52 19.19
C GLN A 108 6.29 -6.99 19.58
N ASP A 109 6.07 -7.28 20.87
CA ASP A 109 6.00 -8.66 21.35
C ASP A 109 4.83 -9.43 20.75
N GLU A 110 3.70 -8.76 20.52
CA GLU A 110 2.53 -9.41 19.90
C GLU A 110 2.79 -9.68 18.40
N LEU A 111 3.45 -8.77 17.72
CA LEU A 111 3.88 -8.98 16.33
C LEU A 111 4.88 -10.15 16.24
N ASP A 112 5.85 -10.19 17.13
CA ASP A 112 6.87 -11.25 17.19
C ASP A 112 6.22 -12.62 17.47
N ARG A 113 5.22 -12.69 18.38
CA ARG A 113 4.46 -13.92 18.64
C ARG A 113 3.74 -14.41 17.39
N LYS A 114 3.11 -13.52 16.63
CA LYS A 114 2.42 -13.86 15.38
C LYS A 114 3.37 -14.37 14.32
N VAL A 115 4.48 -13.68 14.09
CA VAL A 115 5.53 -14.13 13.16
C VAL A 115 6.05 -15.50 13.58
N ALA A 116 6.42 -15.68 14.86
CA ALA A 116 6.91 -16.94 15.37
C ALA A 116 5.90 -18.09 15.22
N ALA A 117 4.61 -17.81 15.45
CA ALA A 117 3.55 -18.80 15.28
C ALA A 117 3.42 -19.25 13.81
N ILE A 118 3.48 -18.30 12.85
CA ILE A 118 3.45 -18.61 11.42
C ILE A 118 4.69 -19.41 11.04
N CYS A 119 5.89 -18.95 11.43
CA CYS A 119 7.14 -19.64 11.13
C CYS A 119 7.15 -21.06 11.67
N LYS A 120 6.74 -21.25 12.93
CA LYS A 120 6.62 -22.57 13.54
C LYS A 120 5.62 -23.47 12.80
N ARG A 121 4.43 -22.94 12.46
CA ARG A 121 3.39 -23.70 11.79
C ARG A 121 3.79 -24.18 10.40
N TYR A 122 4.52 -23.36 9.67
CA TYR A 122 4.89 -23.61 8.27
C TYR A 122 6.37 -23.98 8.08
N ARG A 123 7.08 -24.25 9.19
CA ARG A 123 8.49 -24.65 9.18
C ARG A 123 9.38 -23.67 8.40
N VAL A 124 9.15 -22.37 8.62
CA VAL A 124 10.00 -21.32 8.08
C VAL A 124 11.15 -21.10 9.05
N THR A 125 12.38 -21.14 8.54
CA THR A 125 13.60 -20.94 9.31
C THR A 125 14.13 -19.51 9.14
N GLU A 126 15.10 -19.11 9.96
CA GLU A 126 15.83 -17.84 9.80
C GLU A 126 16.52 -17.77 8.44
N ALA A 127 17.08 -18.87 7.97
CA ALA A 127 17.73 -18.96 6.67
C ALA A 127 16.72 -18.72 5.52
N ASP A 128 15.48 -19.21 5.64
CA ASP A 128 14.43 -18.95 4.66
C ASP A 128 14.05 -17.47 4.60
N LEU A 129 13.99 -16.79 5.75
CA LEU A 129 13.73 -15.35 5.82
C LEU A 129 14.91 -14.54 5.25
N GLY A 130 16.13 -14.98 5.45
CA GLY A 130 17.35 -14.42 4.86
C GLY A 130 17.53 -12.92 5.11
N GLY A 131 17.06 -12.40 6.26
CA GLY A 131 17.13 -10.98 6.60
C GLY A 131 16.26 -10.05 5.72
N ARG A 132 15.30 -10.61 4.97
CA ARG A 132 14.44 -9.85 4.05
C ARG A 132 13.15 -9.34 4.68
N LEU A 133 12.77 -9.83 5.87
CA LEU A 133 11.58 -9.40 6.59
C LEU A 133 11.95 -8.44 7.72
N VAL A 134 11.36 -7.24 7.68
CA VAL A 134 11.41 -6.29 8.80
C VAL A 134 9.98 -6.14 9.34
N VAL A 135 9.78 -6.41 10.62
CA VAL A 135 8.50 -6.22 11.32
C VAL A 135 8.70 -5.24 12.45
N LYS A 136 7.95 -4.15 12.47
CA LYS A 136 8.11 -3.08 13.46
C LYS A 136 6.79 -2.57 13.96
N SER A 137 6.64 -2.52 15.29
CA SER A 137 5.63 -1.71 15.93
C SER A 137 6.02 -0.23 15.87
N VAL A 138 5.10 0.60 15.41
CA VAL A 138 5.20 2.06 15.42
C VAL A 138 4.13 2.68 16.33
N ARG A 139 3.50 1.85 17.18
CA ARG A 139 2.44 2.26 18.11
C ARG A 139 2.85 3.42 19.01
N ASP A 140 4.05 3.34 19.60
CA ASP A 140 4.55 4.34 20.54
C ASP A 140 5.52 5.35 19.88
N ARG A 141 5.75 5.23 18.59
CA ARG A 141 6.62 6.10 17.79
C ARG A 141 5.97 6.38 16.44
N PRO A 142 5.20 7.45 16.32
CA PRO A 142 4.50 7.76 15.08
C PRO A 142 5.48 7.87 13.92
N LEU A 143 5.15 7.20 12.82
CA LEU A 143 5.92 7.20 11.60
C LEU A 143 5.70 8.54 10.87
N ARG A 144 6.76 9.31 10.66
CA ARG A 144 6.72 10.49 9.81
C ARG A 144 7.07 10.09 8.38
N LEU A 145 6.09 10.06 7.50
CA LEU A 145 6.28 9.70 6.09
C LEU A 145 6.79 10.84 5.23
N ALA A 146 6.48 12.09 5.63
CA ALA A 146 6.95 13.29 4.95
C ALA A 146 7.02 14.47 5.92
N ILE A 147 7.96 15.37 5.69
CA ILE A 147 8.00 16.69 6.32
C ILE A 147 7.95 17.70 5.17
N LEU A 148 6.82 18.36 4.99
CA LEU A 148 6.69 19.45 4.04
C LEU A 148 7.21 20.73 4.69
N ASN A 149 8.39 21.17 4.32
CA ASN A 149 8.96 22.52 4.58
C ASN A 149 8.45 23.23 5.85
N GLY A 150 8.43 22.53 6.99
CA GLY A 150 8.16 23.14 8.29
C GLY A 150 6.69 23.34 8.67
N TYR A 151 5.71 22.99 7.83
CA TYR A 151 4.31 23.32 8.09
C TYR A 151 3.35 22.17 8.35
N TYR A 152 3.67 20.93 8.03
CA TYR A 152 2.78 19.79 8.33
C TYR A 152 3.56 18.56 8.80
N SER A 153 3.26 18.11 10.02
CA SER A 153 3.58 16.76 10.49
C SER A 153 2.31 15.93 10.42
N VAL A 154 2.30 14.84 9.64
CA VAL A 154 1.27 13.83 9.76
C VAL A 154 1.73 12.86 10.83
N SER A 155 1.07 12.91 11.98
CA SER A 155 1.25 11.97 13.09
C SER A 155 0.36 10.75 12.91
#